data_52f431a40042e119e672f5cf34da468d
#
_entry.id   52f431a40042e119e672f5cf34da468d
#
_cell.length_a   1.000
_cell.length_b   1.000
_cell.length_c   1.000
_cell.angle_alpha   90.00
_cell.angle_beta   90.00
_cell.angle_gamma   90.00
#
_symmetry.space_group_name_H-M   'P 1'
#
loop_
_entity.id
_entity.type
_entity.pdbx_description
1 polymer ?
#
loop_
_entity_poly.entity_id
_entity_poly.type
_entity_poly.pdbx_seq_one_letter_code
_entity_poly.pdbx_strand_id
1 'polypeptide(L)'
;MNEIDPQSGTKTSLFFLARSGWSALILPFLSMLMLSAVFPTISFWWLTPVALTPLIMAALRSSVNKKYLLYIWLLTSSYYVLNLYWLSGITVPGYIALSIYCGLFLALFFLLTHLLARINWLPIWLSAPVVFTALEYLRGHLFTGFPWFTLGVAFTGSLVVLQSASLFGASGLSFLAVMTSAVIADVVDGIANGKSPTRRATAWSGVALIILLWSAVIGYGLLQLKHPPYRRGPRVAVLQQNIPQSVKSSNSISNQKRLFNSYFKLSLQAERLHPDLIAWPETMVPGFLNPSWLAQSPAWYARGHGRRMLMMDQQFAHRLTGFAKKYHTAVLVGSSGVRFNQAGKISSMQNIAVLFTPNHGENHRYYAKRHLVPFGEYLPFKHSAPWLHHLLSYFTPFGPNGDYSLTPGSVWRHFTLHVGSRSWRFASPICYEDAMAGPARAFCRPKDGVKGADFLVVISNDGWYQSRAELLQHLQLDQLRAVENRVSVARCVNGGYCGFINPSGRIFKLVSQNGRHAFVAGVAAADMPLDNRVTVFQRGGYLFPRVMLAVAVMMVMTLLADWFIRRQKRRRTI
;
A
#
# COMPACT_ATOMS: atom_id res chain seq x y z
N MET A 1 33.63 -62.67 30.05
CA MET A 1 32.48 -61.99 30.70
C MET A 1 32.74 -60.48 30.52
N ASN A 2 32.23 -59.92 29.49
CA ASN A 2 32.31 -58.47 29.21
C ASN A 2 30.92 -57.92 29.45
N GLU A 3 30.79 -57.05 30.44
CA GLU A 3 29.59 -56.30 30.74
C GLU A 3 29.27 -55.33 29.61
N ILE A 4 28.02 -55.44 29.11
CA ILE A 4 27.45 -54.53 28.13
C ILE A 4 26.76 -53.41 28.93
N ASP A 5 27.24 -52.17 28.78
CA ASP A 5 26.65 -50.95 29.31
C ASP A 5 25.39 -50.57 28.49
N PRO A 6 24.17 -50.54 29.06
CA PRO A 6 22.94 -50.23 28.37
C PRO A 6 22.51 -48.78 28.62
N GLN A 7 23.32 -47.76 28.27
CA GLN A 7 22.91 -46.35 28.27
C GLN A 7 23.46 -45.56 27.08
N SER A 8 23.21 -46.01 25.86
CA SER A 8 23.21 -45.11 24.69
C SER A 8 21.77 -44.87 24.22
N GLY A 9 21.04 -44.16 25.06
CA GLY A 9 19.73 -43.65 24.68
C GLY A 9 19.84 -42.74 23.44
N THR A 10 19.31 -43.21 22.35
CA THR A 10 19.06 -42.52 21.11
C THR A 10 18.30 -41.21 21.35
N LYS A 11 19.02 -40.12 21.63
CA LYS A 11 18.51 -38.76 21.42
C LYS A 11 18.41 -38.53 19.91
N THR A 12 17.35 -39.00 19.32
CA THR A 12 16.97 -38.88 17.93
C THR A 12 16.91 -37.40 17.53
N SER A 13 17.91 -36.91 16.92
CA SER A 13 18.16 -36.60 15.48
C SER A 13 17.23 -35.57 14.79
N LEU A 14 16.33 -34.84 15.44
CA LEU A 14 15.75 -33.59 14.91
C LEU A 14 16.77 -32.43 14.94
N PHE A 15 17.87 -32.56 15.68
CA PHE A 15 18.95 -31.57 15.76
C PHE A 15 20.05 -31.72 14.70
N PHE A 16 20.04 -32.78 13.89
CA PHE A 16 21.12 -33.05 12.90
C PHE A 16 21.03 -32.23 11.61
N LEU A 17 19.89 -31.56 11.36
CA LEU A 17 19.72 -30.66 10.20
C LEU A 17 20.58 -29.37 10.28
N ALA A 18 21.25 -29.11 11.39
CA ALA A 18 21.92 -27.84 11.69
C ALA A 18 23.34 -27.68 11.11
N ARG A 19 23.96 -28.71 10.58
CA ARG A 19 25.34 -28.68 10.05
C ARG A 19 25.50 -29.13 8.60
N SER A 20 24.44 -29.57 7.93
CA SER A 20 24.49 -29.96 6.52
C SER A 20 24.35 -28.72 5.62
N GLY A 21 25.07 -28.69 4.50
CA GLY A 21 24.93 -27.63 3.49
C GLY A 21 23.50 -27.40 2.98
N TRP A 22 22.62 -28.37 3.17
CA TRP A 22 21.19 -28.32 2.84
C TRP A 22 20.39 -27.34 3.70
N SER A 23 20.71 -27.16 4.99
CA SER A 23 19.98 -26.22 5.86
C SER A 23 20.16 -24.76 5.38
N ALA A 24 21.31 -24.43 4.82
CA ALA A 24 21.58 -23.11 4.25
C ALA A 24 20.68 -22.80 3.04
N LEU A 25 20.22 -23.79 2.30
CA LEU A 25 19.32 -23.62 1.15
C LEU A 25 17.85 -23.70 1.55
N ILE A 26 17.49 -24.66 2.42
CA ILE A 26 16.10 -24.94 2.79
C ILE A 26 15.51 -23.82 3.66
N LEU A 27 16.26 -23.29 4.63
CA LEU A 27 15.72 -22.30 5.56
C LEU A 27 15.28 -20.98 4.87
N PRO A 28 16.09 -20.36 3.98
CA PRO A 28 15.62 -19.18 3.24
C PRO A 28 14.41 -19.49 2.34
N PHE A 29 14.40 -20.66 1.68
CA PHE A 29 13.29 -21.09 0.86
C PHE A 29 12.00 -21.25 1.67
N LEU A 30 12.06 -21.85 2.84
CA LEU A 30 10.93 -21.98 3.75
C LEU A 30 10.36 -20.61 4.17
N SER A 31 11.23 -19.62 4.44
CA SER A 31 10.75 -18.25 4.70
C SER A 31 10.00 -17.65 3.52
N MET A 32 10.45 -17.87 2.29
CA MET A 32 9.76 -17.35 1.10
C MET A 32 8.39 -18.01 0.92
N LEU A 33 8.27 -19.30 1.19
CA LEU A 33 6.97 -20.01 1.20
C LEU A 33 6.03 -19.44 2.28
N MET A 34 6.52 -19.26 3.50
CA MET A 34 5.73 -18.70 4.59
C MET A 34 5.29 -17.27 4.29
N LEU A 35 6.17 -16.41 3.77
CA LEU A 35 5.84 -15.06 3.34
C LEU A 35 4.79 -15.04 2.21
N SER A 36 4.86 -15.99 1.27
CA SER A 36 3.82 -16.11 0.23
C SER A 36 2.47 -16.50 0.81
N ALA A 37 2.44 -17.37 1.83
CA ALA A 37 1.21 -17.80 2.49
C ALA A 37 0.55 -16.70 3.36
N VAL A 38 1.31 -15.71 3.81
CA VAL A 38 0.83 -14.61 4.67
C VAL A 38 -0.09 -13.65 3.90
N PHE A 39 0.17 -13.43 2.60
CA PHE A 39 -0.58 -12.49 1.78
C PHE A 39 -1.72 -13.16 1.00
N PRO A 40 -2.72 -12.41 0.47
CA PRO A 40 -3.71 -12.94 -0.46
C PRO A 40 -3.04 -13.60 -1.69
N THR A 41 -3.54 -14.75 -2.14
CA THR A 41 -4.87 -15.36 -1.92
C THR A 41 -4.97 -16.32 -0.71
N ILE A 42 -3.86 -16.69 -0.07
CA ILE A 42 -3.84 -17.67 1.05
C ILE A 42 -4.26 -16.99 2.34
N SER A 43 -3.63 -15.85 2.69
CA SER A 43 -3.98 -14.98 3.84
C SER A 43 -3.83 -15.64 5.22
N PHE A 44 -2.80 -16.47 5.43
CA PHE A 44 -2.47 -17.03 6.74
C PHE A 44 -1.75 -15.98 7.60
N TRP A 45 -2.46 -14.90 7.96
CA TRP A 45 -1.90 -13.76 8.69
C TRP A 45 -1.19 -14.14 10.00
N TRP A 46 -1.61 -15.22 10.67
CA TRP A 46 -1.03 -15.72 11.91
C TRP A 46 0.39 -16.30 11.74
N LEU A 47 0.82 -16.60 10.50
CA LEU A 47 2.21 -16.96 10.20
C LEU A 47 3.15 -15.74 10.19
N THR A 48 2.62 -14.53 10.09
CA THR A 48 3.42 -13.30 9.97
C THR A 48 4.51 -13.16 11.05
N PRO A 49 4.23 -13.43 12.34
CA PRO A 49 5.24 -13.32 13.41
C PRO A 49 6.39 -14.29 13.29
N VAL A 50 6.25 -15.38 12.52
CA VAL A 50 7.24 -16.45 12.42
C VAL A 50 7.81 -16.64 11.02
N ALA A 51 7.27 -15.96 10.02
CA ALA A 51 7.61 -16.18 8.61
C ALA A 51 9.09 -15.89 8.27
N LEU A 52 9.74 -14.98 8.98
CA LEU A 52 11.15 -14.65 8.78
C LEU A 52 12.11 -15.44 9.68
N THR A 53 11.59 -16.26 10.62
CA THR A 53 12.43 -17.06 11.51
C THR A 53 13.44 -17.94 10.76
N PRO A 54 13.06 -18.73 9.72
CA PRO A 54 14.02 -19.55 9.00
C PRO A 54 15.10 -18.73 8.28
N LEU A 55 14.74 -17.56 7.68
CA LEU A 55 15.70 -16.68 7.02
C LEU A 55 16.72 -16.11 8.01
N ILE A 56 16.27 -15.68 9.20
CA ILE A 56 17.13 -15.18 10.27
C ILE A 56 18.05 -16.31 10.76
N MET A 57 17.52 -17.53 10.99
CA MET A 57 18.32 -18.70 11.36
C MET A 57 19.41 -19.00 10.32
N ALA A 58 19.08 -18.91 9.03
CA ALA A 58 20.07 -19.06 7.97
C ALA A 58 21.16 -17.97 8.05
N ALA A 59 20.78 -16.71 8.33
CA ALA A 59 21.75 -15.62 8.50
C ALA A 59 22.68 -15.84 9.70
N LEU A 60 22.18 -16.46 10.79
CA LEU A 60 23.00 -16.79 11.97
C LEU A 60 23.97 -17.94 11.76
N ARG A 61 23.62 -18.93 10.93
CA ARG A 61 24.31 -20.24 10.86
C ARG A 61 25.16 -20.44 9.59
N SER A 62 24.86 -19.71 8.50
CA SER A 62 25.54 -19.93 7.22
C SER A 62 26.87 -19.19 7.13
N SER A 63 27.83 -19.80 6.44
CA SER A 63 29.00 -19.08 5.94
C SER A 63 28.63 -18.31 4.68
N VAL A 64 28.63 -16.99 4.78
CA VAL A 64 28.16 -16.12 3.69
C VAL A 64 29.32 -15.74 2.78
N ASN A 65 29.22 -16.15 1.51
CA ASN A 65 30.11 -15.77 0.43
C ASN A 65 29.32 -15.15 -0.73
N LYS A 66 30.00 -14.68 -1.78
CA LYS A 66 29.37 -14.02 -2.93
C LYS A 66 28.34 -14.91 -3.65
N LYS A 67 28.63 -16.22 -3.80
CA LYS A 67 27.70 -17.16 -4.46
C LYS A 67 26.45 -17.37 -3.63
N TYR A 68 26.59 -17.46 -2.31
CA TYR A 68 25.43 -17.60 -1.41
C TYR A 68 24.60 -16.33 -1.35
N LEU A 69 25.20 -15.14 -1.37
CA LEU A 69 24.46 -13.87 -1.48
C LEU A 69 23.70 -13.77 -2.81
N LEU A 70 24.29 -14.20 -3.90
CA LEU A 70 23.60 -14.27 -5.19
C LEU A 70 22.40 -15.23 -5.13
N TYR A 71 22.56 -16.42 -4.52
CA TYR A 71 21.45 -17.35 -4.27
C TYR A 71 20.32 -16.69 -3.47
N ILE A 72 20.63 -16.03 -2.36
CA ILE A 72 19.64 -15.33 -1.52
C ILE A 72 18.90 -14.26 -2.35
N TRP A 73 19.64 -13.45 -3.13
CA TRP A 73 19.03 -12.42 -3.96
C TRP A 73 18.14 -13.00 -5.07
N LEU A 74 18.56 -14.05 -5.74
CA LEU A 74 17.75 -14.75 -6.74
C LEU A 74 16.49 -15.36 -6.10
N LEU A 75 16.62 -15.99 -4.94
CA LEU A 75 15.51 -16.59 -4.21
C LEU A 75 14.49 -15.53 -3.78
N THR A 76 14.95 -14.42 -3.19
CA THR A 76 14.06 -13.32 -2.76
C THR A 76 13.45 -12.59 -3.95
N SER A 77 14.15 -12.49 -5.08
CA SER A 77 13.59 -11.97 -6.33
C SER A 77 12.51 -12.90 -6.89
N SER A 78 12.75 -14.22 -6.86
CA SER A 78 11.76 -15.23 -7.28
C SER A 78 10.49 -15.18 -6.42
N TYR A 79 10.62 -14.91 -5.11
CA TYR A 79 9.46 -14.67 -4.25
C TYR A 79 8.59 -13.51 -4.79
N TYR A 80 9.19 -12.39 -5.16
CA TYR A 80 8.44 -11.27 -5.75
C TYR A 80 7.92 -11.58 -7.15
N VAL A 81 8.67 -12.30 -7.98
CA VAL A 81 8.19 -12.79 -9.30
C VAL A 81 6.92 -13.60 -9.12
N LEU A 82 6.87 -14.55 -8.17
CA LEU A 82 5.71 -15.39 -7.94
C LEU A 82 4.51 -14.62 -7.36
N ASN A 83 4.75 -13.61 -6.52
CA ASN A 83 3.67 -12.91 -5.81
C ASN A 83 3.20 -11.62 -6.51
N LEU A 84 4.00 -11.04 -7.42
CA LEU A 84 3.65 -9.88 -8.25
C LEU A 84 3.21 -10.27 -9.67
N TYR A 85 2.92 -11.56 -9.93
CA TYR A 85 2.57 -12.07 -11.27
C TYR A 85 1.44 -11.28 -11.96
N TRP A 86 0.58 -10.65 -11.17
CA TRP A 86 -0.52 -9.82 -11.64
C TRP A 86 -0.06 -8.55 -12.41
N LEU A 87 1.20 -8.10 -12.23
CA LEU A 87 1.80 -7.02 -13.02
C LEU A 87 2.19 -7.47 -14.43
N SER A 88 2.32 -8.76 -14.70
CA SER A 88 2.73 -9.26 -16.02
C SER A 88 1.76 -8.87 -17.14
N GLY A 89 0.46 -8.72 -16.80
CA GLY A 89 -0.56 -8.23 -17.73
C GLY A 89 -0.45 -6.74 -18.09
N ILE A 90 0.38 -5.97 -17.37
CA ILE A 90 0.62 -4.54 -17.62
C ILE A 90 1.93 -4.34 -18.38
N THR A 91 3.03 -4.85 -17.84
CA THR A 91 4.37 -4.77 -18.45
C THR A 91 5.25 -5.91 -17.95
N VAL A 92 5.66 -6.82 -18.83
CA VAL A 92 6.52 -7.94 -18.44
C VAL A 92 7.92 -7.46 -18.02
N PRO A 93 8.61 -6.58 -18.78
CA PRO A 93 9.92 -6.07 -18.36
C PRO A 93 9.86 -5.30 -17.03
N GLY A 94 8.84 -4.43 -16.84
CA GLY A 94 8.65 -3.67 -15.61
C GLY A 94 8.37 -4.57 -14.40
N TYR A 95 7.56 -5.61 -14.57
CA TYR A 95 7.27 -6.61 -13.55
C TYR A 95 8.53 -7.35 -13.08
N ILE A 96 9.38 -7.81 -14.00
CA ILE A 96 10.63 -8.50 -13.66
C ILE A 96 11.60 -7.54 -12.97
N ALA A 97 11.80 -6.33 -13.51
CA ALA A 97 12.68 -5.33 -12.93
C ALA A 97 12.25 -4.94 -11.50
N LEU A 98 10.95 -4.73 -11.27
CA LEU A 98 10.40 -4.44 -9.93
C LEU A 98 10.61 -5.62 -8.97
N SER A 99 10.43 -6.85 -9.42
CA SER A 99 10.64 -8.04 -8.60
C SER A 99 12.10 -8.20 -8.16
N ILE A 100 13.05 -7.96 -9.07
CA ILE A 100 14.50 -7.97 -8.78
C ILE A 100 14.85 -6.84 -7.80
N TYR A 101 14.32 -5.64 -8.00
CA TYR A 101 14.49 -4.50 -7.11
C TYR A 101 13.93 -4.78 -5.70
N CYS A 102 12.72 -5.30 -5.58
CA CYS A 102 12.12 -5.64 -4.29
C CYS A 102 12.89 -6.77 -3.59
N GLY A 103 13.37 -7.78 -4.33
CA GLY A 103 14.17 -8.88 -3.81
C GLY A 103 15.47 -8.42 -3.17
N LEU A 104 16.07 -7.33 -3.68
CA LEU A 104 17.30 -6.76 -3.12
C LEU A 104 17.12 -6.35 -1.65
N PHE A 105 15.96 -5.81 -1.24
CA PHE A 105 15.72 -5.39 0.15
C PHE A 105 15.72 -6.57 1.13
N LEU A 106 15.13 -7.71 0.75
CA LEU A 106 15.18 -8.93 1.57
C LEU A 106 16.59 -9.54 1.60
N ALA A 107 17.32 -9.49 0.48
CA ALA A 107 18.71 -9.94 0.44
C ALA A 107 19.62 -9.04 1.30
N LEU A 108 19.42 -7.73 1.28
CA LEU A 108 20.11 -6.79 2.17
C LEU A 108 19.73 -7.00 3.64
N PHE A 109 18.47 -7.28 3.94
CA PHE A 109 18.05 -7.67 5.29
C PHE A 109 18.81 -8.91 5.78
N PHE A 110 18.90 -9.96 4.95
CA PHE A 110 19.67 -11.16 5.26
C PHE A 110 21.14 -10.82 5.54
N LEU A 111 21.79 -10.08 4.63
CA LEU A 111 23.20 -9.70 4.75
C LEU A 111 23.49 -8.88 6.01
N LEU A 112 22.68 -7.83 6.26
CA LEU A 112 22.86 -6.97 7.44
C LEU A 112 22.61 -7.75 8.73
N THR A 113 21.59 -8.63 8.77
CA THR A 113 21.35 -9.53 9.90
C THR A 113 22.55 -10.44 10.16
N HIS A 114 23.14 -11.05 9.12
CA HIS A 114 24.34 -11.87 9.23
C HIS A 114 25.55 -11.09 9.78
N LEU A 115 25.76 -9.86 9.28
CA LEU A 115 26.89 -9.04 9.73
C LEU A 115 26.71 -8.54 11.18
N LEU A 116 25.51 -8.10 11.54
CA LEU A 116 25.20 -7.60 12.88
C LEU A 116 25.24 -8.72 13.95
N ALA A 117 24.91 -9.95 13.58
CA ALA A 117 25.02 -11.11 14.49
C ALA A 117 26.45 -11.36 14.98
N ARG A 118 27.48 -10.81 14.32
CA ARG A 118 28.88 -10.89 14.74
C ARG A 118 29.23 -9.90 15.86
N ILE A 119 28.36 -8.94 16.15
CA ILE A 119 28.52 -7.97 17.24
C ILE A 119 28.00 -8.59 18.51
N ASN A 120 28.89 -8.97 19.43
CA ASN A 120 28.55 -9.78 20.59
C ASN A 120 27.58 -9.13 21.57
N TRP A 121 27.60 -7.79 21.72
CA TRP A 121 26.77 -7.06 22.66
C TRP A 121 25.38 -6.68 22.07
N LEU A 122 25.19 -6.80 20.74
CA LEU A 122 23.95 -6.41 20.07
C LEU A 122 23.07 -7.65 19.85
N PRO A 123 21.95 -7.79 20.57
CA PRO A 123 21.07 -8.93 20.38
C PRO A 123 20.34 -8.87 19.04
N ILE A 124 20.21 -10.02 18.38
CA ILE A 124 19.60 -10.13 17.06
C ILE A 124 18.10 -9.79 17.09
N TRP A 125 17.43 -10.10 18.20
CA TRP A 125 16.02 -9.77 18.37
C TRP A 125 15.74 -8.26 18.44
N LEU A 126 16.76 -7.42 18.65
CA LEU A 126 16.66 -5.96 18.56
C LEU A 126 17.14 -5.45 17.20
N SER A 127 18.26 -5.94 16.69
CA SER A 127 18.86 -5.41 15.45
C SER A 127 18.09 -5.82 14.19
N ALA A 128 17.58 -7.05 14.11
CA ALA A 128 16.85 -7.52 12.93
C ALA A 128 15.55 -6.72 12.66
N PRO A 129 14.66 -6.47 13.64
CA PRO A 129 13.46 -5.67 13.37
C PRO A 129 13.77 -4.21 13.02
N VAL A 130 14.83 -3.62 13.58
CA VAL A 130 15.29 -2.27 13.22
C VAL A 130 15.71 -2.23 11.75
N VAL A 131 16.57 -3.15 11.32
CA VAL A 131 17.04 -3.23 9.93
C VAL A 131 15.90 -3.51 8.96
N PHE A 132 15.03 -4.46 9.28
CA PHE A 132 13.89 -4.79 8.42
C PHE A 132 12.98 -3.58 8.22
N THR A 133 12.58 -2.92 9.31
CA THR A 133 11.69 -1.74 9.27
C THR A 133 12.33 -0.58 8.49
N ALA A 134 13.64 -0.38 8.64
CA ALA A 134 14.39 0.62 7.88
C ALA A 134 14.38 0.31 6.37
N LEU A 135 14.64 -0.93 5.99
CA LEU A 135 14.65 -1.37 4.59
C LEU A 135 13.24 -1.35 3.98
N GLU A 136 12.23 -1.78 4.73
CA GLU A 136 10.82 -1.70 4.30
C GLU A 136 10.39 -0.24 4.09
N TYR A 137 10.80 0.67 4.97
CA TYR A 137 10.58 2.12 4.81
C TYR A 137 11.25 2.66 3.55
N LEU A 138 12.53 2.30 3.30
CA LEU A 138 13.23 2.71 2.09
C LEU A 138 12.54 2.19 0.83
N ARG A 139 12.16 0.91 0.77
CA ARG A 139 11.42 0.32 -0.34
C ARG A 139 10.10 1.05 -0.62
N GLY A 140 9.41 1.47 0.45
CA GLY A 140 8.17 2.24 0.38
C GLY A 140 8.34 3.73 0.00
N HIS A 141 9.57 4.24 -0.22
CA HIS A 141 9.82 5.67 -0.49
C HIS A 141 10.80 5.92 -1.64
N LEU A 142 11.78 5.04 -1.88
CA LEU A 142 12.71 5.19 -3.01
C LEU A 142 11.96 5.03 -4.34
N PHE A 143 12.29 5.87 -5.32
CA PHE A 143 11.62 5.93 -6.63
C PHE A 143 10.10 6.11 -6.52
N THR A 144 9.65 6.95 -5.58
CA THR A 144 8.26 7.23 -5.16
C THR A 144 7.57 6.10 -4.39
N GLY A 145 8.28 4.97 -4.19
CA GLY A 145 7.89 3.89 -3.29
C GLY A 145 7.01 2.81 -3.92
N PHE A 146 7.10 1.61 -3.33
CA PHE A 146 6.23 0.48 -3.64
C PHE A 146 5.75 -0.17 -2.33
N PRO A 147 4.49 0.09 -1.88
CA PRO A 147 4.01 -0.29 -0.55
C PRO A 147 3.48 -1.73 -0.46
N TRP A 148 3.28 -2.43 -1.59
CA TRP A 148 2.81 -3.81 -1.58
C TRP A 148 3.77 -4.72 -0.82
N PHE A 149 3.23 -5.75 -0.20
CA PHE A 149 3.99 -6.69 0.65
C PHE A 149 4.72 -6.04 1.83
N THR A 150 4.22 -4.89 2.33
CA THR A 150 4.58 -4.41 3.67
C THR A 150 4.06 -5.43 4.68
N LEU A 151 4.96 -5.97 5.51
CA LEU A 151 4.65 -7.15 6.35
C LEU A 151 3.49 -6.87 7.32
N GLY A 152 3.42 -5.66 7.85
CA GLY A 152 2.35 -5.23 8.75
C GLY A 152 0.95 -5.24 8.12
N VAL A 153 0.83 -5.20 6.78
CA VAL A 153 -0.47 -5.29 6.08
C VAL A 153 -1.14 -6.64 6.28
N ALA A 154 -0.37 -7.70 6.42
CA ALA A 154 -0.92 -9.04 6.66
C ALA A 154 -1.83 -9.13 7.90
N PHE A 155 -1.59 -8.28 8.90
CA PHE A 155 -2.43 -8.22 10.10
C PHE A 155 -3.84 -7.64 9.88
N THR A 156 -4.19 -7.23 8.67
CA THR A 156 -5.59 -6.95 8.31
C THR A 156 -6.51 -8.18 8.50
N GLY A 157 -5.94 -9.37 8.52
CA GLY A 157 -6.63 -10.60 8.91
C GLY A 157 -7.04 -10.68 10.38
N SER A 158 -6.52 -9.79 11.25
CA SER A 158 -6.90 -9.69 12.67
C SER A 158 -7.24 -8.26 13.06
N LEU A 159 -8.53 -7.94 13.15
CA LEU A 159 -8.96 -6.61 13.57
C LEU A 159 -8.38 -6.19 14.92
N VAL A 160 -8.14 -7.12 15.85
CA VAL A 160 -7.56 -6.83 17.16
C VAL A 160 -6.13 -6.32 17.03
N VAL A 161 -5.28 -7.06 16.35
CA VAL A 161 -3.86 -6.71 16.16
C VAL A 161 -3.74 -5.45 15.31
N LEU A 162 -4.58 -5.32 14.27
CA LEU A 162 -4.59 -4.20 13.35
C LEU A 162 -4.78 -2.83 14.06
N GLN A 163 -5.50 -2.80 15.21
CA GLN A 163 -5.75 -1.53 15.93
C GLN A 163 -4.47 -0.78 16.30
N SER A 164 -3.37 -1.49 16.56
CA SER A 164 -2.08 -0.89 16.91
C SER A 164 -1.44 -0.10 15.75
N ALA A 165 -1.91 -0.27 14.52
CA ALA A 165 -1.52 0.58 13.39
C ALA A 165 -1.89 2.06 13.60
N SER A 166 -2.88 2.36 14.45
CA SER A 166 -3.19 3.75 14.86
C SER A 166 -2.08 4.42 15.68
N LEU A 167 -1.11 3.66 16.20
CA LEU A 167 0.03 4.16 16.96
C LEU A 167 1.25 4.38 16.04
N PHE A 168 1.72 3.34 15.36
CA PHE A 168 2.97 3.34 14.61
C PHE A 168 2.83 2.96 13.13
N GLY A 169 1.59 2.87 12.63
CA GLY A 169 1.30 2.43 11.26
C GLY A 169 1.65 0.97 11.01
N ALA A 170 1.66 0.58 9.74
CA ALA A 170 2.10 -0.75 9.32
C ALA A 170 3.52 -1.09 9.80
N SER A 171 4.40 -0.10 9.86
CA SER A 171 5.81 -0.28 10.26
C SER A 171 5.95 -0.81 11.70
N GLY A 172 5.09 -0.40 12.62
CA GLY A 172 5.09 -0.92 13.99
C GLY A 172 4.69 -2.39 14.04
N LEU A 173 3.72 -2.80 13.22
CA LEU A 173 3.30 -4.20 13.07
C LEU A 173 4.40 -5.04 12.40
N SER A 174 5.06 -4.53 11.37
CA SER A 174 6.22 -5.18 10.74
C SER A 174 7.36 -5.37 11.75
N PHE A 175 7.68 -4.34 12.54
CA PHE A 175 8.69 -4.41 13.59
C PHE A 175 8.38 -5.52 14.59
N LEU A 176 7.17 -5.56 15.11
CA LEU A 176 6.73 -6.58 16.08
C LEU A 176 6.81 -8.01 15.51
N ALA A 177 6.39 -8.20 14.27
CA ALA A 177 6.48 -9.49 13.59
C ALA A 177 7.93 -9.98 13.44
N VAL A 178 8.82 -9.10 12.97
CA VAL A 178 10.23 -9.44 12.79
C VAL A 178 10.94 -9.64 14.12
N MET A 179 10.60 -8.85 15.13
CA MET A 179 11.11 -9.05 16.49
C MET A 179 10.74 -10.44 17.04
N THR A 180 9.49 -10.87 16.83
CA THR A 180 9.06 -12.23 17.21
C THR A 180 9.86 -13.30 16.47
N SER A 181 10.00 -13.18 15.15
CA SER A 181 10.82 -14.09 14.34
C SER A 181 12.27 -14.14 14.83
N ALA A 182 12.84 -13.00 15.19
CA ALA A 182 14.23 -12.91 15.65
C ALA A 182 14.43 -13.48 17.06
N VAL A 183 13.47 -13.26 17.98
CA VAL A 183 13.49 -13.89 19.31
C VAL A 183 13.47 -15.41 19.19
N ILE A 184 12.58 -15.96 18.37
CA ILE A 184 12.49 -17.42 18.14
C ILE A 184 13.82 -17.93 17.55
N ALA A 185 14.35 -17.26 16.54
CA ALA A 185 15.62 -17.65 15.93
C ALA A 185 16.78 -17.62 16.94
N ASP A 186 16.85 -16.60 17.79
CA ASP A 186 17.90 -16.43 18.82
C ASP A 186 17.83 -17.51 19.92
N VAL A 187 16.61 -17.84 20.37
CA VAL A 187 16.38 -18.93 21.34
C VAL A 187 16.77 -20.28 20.75
N VAL A 188 16.25 -20.61 19.55
CA VAL A 188 16.54 -21.90 18.88
C VAL A 188 18.04 -22.04 18.57
N ASP A 189 18.70 -20.96 18.15
CA ASP A 189 20.14 -20.97 17.92
C ASP A 189 20.92 -21.12 19.24
N GLY A 190 20.45 -20.48 20.32
CA GLY A 190 21.06 -20.58 21.65
C GLY A 190 21.00 -21.96 22.26
N ILE A 191 19.90 -22.69 22.06
CA ILE A 191 19.75 -24.10 22.49
C ILE A 191 20.64 -25.01 21.68
N ALA A 192 20.63 -24.86 20.33
CA ALA A 192 21.35 -25.75 19.43
C ALA A 192 22.89 -25.64 19.53
N ASN A 193 23.42 -24.43 19.75
CA ASN A 193 24.85 -24.14 19.69
C ASN A 193 25.49 -23.85 21.06
N GLY A 194 24.78 -24.08 22.17
CA GLY A 194 25.35 -23.99 23.53
C GLY A 194 25.86 -22.59 23.88
N LYS A 195 25.09 -21.51 23.57
CA LYS A 195 25.49 -20.11 23.87
C LYS A 195 25.83 -19.90 25.35
N SER A 196 26.72 -18.91 25.59
CA SER A 196 27.12 -18.50 26.93
C SER A 196 25.89 -18.12 27.79
N PRO A 197 25.99 -18.23 29.14
CA PRO A 197 24.90 -17.87 30.04
C PRO A 197 24.35 -16.45 29.81
N THR A 198 25.22 -15.48 29.55
CA THR A 198 24.85 -14.09 29.24
C THR A 198 24.02 -13.96 27.96
N ARG A 199 24.35 -14.68 26.90
CA ARG A 199 23.57 -14.69 25.64
C ARG A 199 22.23 -15.42 25.80
N ARG A 200 22.17 -16.44 26.68
CA ARG A 200 20.89 -17.08 27.01
C ARG A 200 19.99 -16.12 27.79
N ALA A 201 20.53 -15.41 28.76
CA ALA A 201 19.77 -14.40 29.52
C ALA A 201 19.20 -13.29 28.60
N THR A 202 20.00 -12.78 27.63
CA THR A 202 19.53 -11.81 26.64
C THR A 202 18.43 -12.38 25.72
N ALA A 203 18.49 -13.62 25.31
CA ALA A 203 17.43 -14.24 24.51
C ALA A 203 16.12 -14.36 25.32
N TRP A 204 16.19 -14.76 26.61
CA TRP A 204 15.04 -14.81 27.49
C TRP A 204 14.44 -13.44 27.81
N SER A 205 15.27 -12.39 27.94
CA SER A 205 14.74 -11.03 28.05
C SER A 205 13.96 -10.61 26.78
N GLY A 206 14.39 -11.06 25.61
CA GLY A 206 13.63 -10.91 24.37
C GLY A 206 12.28 -11.63 24.41
N VAL A 207 12.23 -12.85 24.95
CA VAL A 207 10.97 -13.59 25.13
C VAL A 207 10.01 -12.84 26.07
N ALA A 208 10.49 -12.37 27.22
CA ALA A 208 9.67 -11.61 28.15
C ALA A 208 9.12 -10.31 27.50
N LEU A 209 9.98 -9.59 26.80
CA LEU A 209 9.58 -8.36 26.10
C LEU A 209 8.54 -8.62 25.02
N ILE A 210 8.70 -9.67 24.19
CA ILE A 210 7.75 -9.94 23.11
C ILE A 210 6.38 -10.40 23.65
N ILE A 211 6.34 -11.14 24.75
CA ILE A 211 5.09 -11.48 25.44
C ILE A 211 4.40 -10.19 25.93
N LEU A 212 5.14 -9.30 26.57
CA LEU A 212 4.61 -8.01 27.04
C LEU A 212 4.06 -7.18 25.87
N LEU A 213 4.80 -7.07 24.77
CA LEU A 213 4.37 -6.29 23.61
C LEU A 213 3.12 -6.87 22.93
N TRP A 214 3.05 -8.21 22.76
CA TRP A 214 1.84 -8.84 22.23
C TRP A 214 0.65 -8.67 23.17
N SER A 215 0.84 -8.82 24.48
CA SER A 215 -0.21 -8.57 25.47
C SER A 215 -0.72 -7.12 25.39
N ALA A 216 0.18 -6.17 25.27
CA ALA A 216 -0.17 -4.74 25.10
C ALA A 216 -0.93 -4.49 23.80
N VAL A 217 -0.49 -5.06 22.67
CA VAL A 217 -1.15 -4.92 21.36
C VAL A 217 -2.54 -5.54 21.36
N ILE A 218 -2.69 -6.75 21.94
CA ILE A 218 -3.98 -7.43 22.02
C ILE A 218 -4.91 -6.67 22.97
N GLY A 219 -4.44 -6.29 24.16
CA GLY A 219 -5.21 -5.51 25.14
C GLY A 219 -5.67 -4.18 24.56
N TYR A 220 -4.77 -3.43 23.90
CA TYR A 220 -5.11 -2.20 23.20
C TYR A 220 -6.17 -2.43 22.13
N GLY A 221 -6.00 -3.47 21.31
CA GLY A 221 -6.94 -3.78 20.23
C GLY A 221 -8.33 -4.12 20.74
N LEU A 222 -8.42 -4.95 21.79
CA LEU A 222 -9.69 -5.29 22.44
C LEU A 222 -10.40 -4.04 22.99
N LEU A 223 -9.66 -3.16 23.68
CA LEU A 223 -10.20 -1.90 24.19
C LEU A 223 -10.73 -1.00 23.08
N GLN A 224 -9.99 -0.90 21.95
CA GLN A 224 -10.43 -0.08 20.81
C GLN A 224 -11.70 -0.60 20.14
N LEU A 225 -11.92 -1.91 20.15
CA LEU A 225 -13.05 -2.54 19.47
C LEU A 225 -14.29 -2.68 20.35
N LYS A 226 -14.14 -2.62 21.69
CA LYS A 226 -15.25 -2.86 22.63
C LYS A 226 -16.36 -1.83 22.51
N HIS A 227 -16.03 -0.53 22.45
CA HIS A 227 -17.00 0.57 22.37
C HIS A 227 -16.46 1.68 21.45
N PRO A 228 -16.50 1.49 20.13
CA PRO A 228 -16.04 2.52 19.21
C PRO A 228 -17.00 3.72 19.22
N PRO A 229 -16.52 4.96 19.43
CA PRO A 229 -17.36 6.16 19.57
C PRO A 229 -17.76 6.69 18.19
N TYR A 230 -18.45 5.89 17.40
CA TYR A 230 -18.88 6.30 16.07
C TYR A 230 -20.11 7.19 16.12
N ARG A 231 -20.06 8.28 15.32
CA ARG A 231 -21.22 9.11 15.01
C ARG A 231 -21.73 8.76 13.62
N ARG A 232 -23.00 8.98 13.38
CA ARG A 232 -23.59 8.82 12.06
C ARG A 232 -23.15 9.97 11.15
N GLY A 233 -22.48 9.64 10.06
CA GLY A 233 -22.12 10.55 8.98
C GLY A 233 -23.12 10.54 7.84
N PRO A 234 -22.74 11.11 6.67
CA PRO A 234 -23.56 11.13 5.48
C PRO A 234 -23.74 9.72 4.90
N ARG A 235 -24.81 9.54 4.15
CA ARG A 235 -25.06 8.31 3.38
C ARG A 235 -24.36 8.42 2.03
N VAL A 236 -23.40 7.54 1.79
CA VAL A 236 -22.61 7.51 0.55
C VAL A 236 -23.02 6.30 -0.28
N ALA A 237 -23.17 6.48 -1.59
CA ALA A 237 -23.31 5.40 -2.55
C ALA A 237 -22.05 5.28 -3.42
N VAL A 238 -21.60 4.04 -3.65
CA VAL A 238 -20.45 3.72 -4.51
C VAL A 238 -20.90 2.87 -5.68
N LEU A 239 -20.40 3.17 -6.87
CA LEU A 239 -20.80 2.52 -8.11
C LEU A 239 -19.67 1.65 -8.65
N GLN A 240 -20.01 0.46 -9.14
CA GLN A 240 -19.08 -0.46 -9.80
C GLN A 240 -19.73 -0.98 -11.09
N GLN A 241 -19.01 -0.90 -12.22
CA GLN A 241 -19.53 -1.34 -13.52
C GLN A 241 -18.71 -2.46 -14.16
N ASN A 242 -17.50 -2.70 -13.68
CA ASN A 242 -16.59 -3.70 -14.24
C ASN A 242 -16.30 -3.47 -15.74
N ILE A 243 -15.91 -2.25 -16.09
CA ILE A 243 -15.56 -1.88 -17.47
C ILE A 243 -14.16 -2.41 -17.80
N PRO A 244 -14.01 -3.23 -18.87
CA PRO A 244 -12.70 -3.66 -19.34
C PRO A 244 -11.82 -2.47 -19.75
N GLN A 245 -10.52 -2.56 -19.47
CA GLN A 245 -9.57 -1.48 -19.81
C GLN A 245 -9.53 -1.19 -21.32
N SER A 246 -9.69 -2.17 -22.18
CA SER A 246 -9.78 -2.02 -23.64
C SER A 246 -10.93 -1.11 -24.09
N VAL A 247 -12.08 -1.17 -23.40
CA VAL A 247 -13.24 -0.30 -23.68
C VAL A 247 -12.95 1.12 -23.19
N LYS A 248 -12.35 1.26 -22.00
CA LYS A 248 -11.99 2.54 -21.41
C LYS A 248 -10.95 3.29 -22.24
N SER A 249 -9.95 2.61 -22.77
CA SER A 249 -8.86 3.19 -23.60
C SER A 249 -9.29 3.53 -25.02
N SER A 250 -10.53 3.22 -25.40
CA SER A 250 -11.02 3.48 -26.76
C SER A 250 -11.28 4.97 -27.00
N ASN A 251 -10.66 5.52 -28.03
CA ASN A 251 -10.88 6.91 -28.49
C ASN A 251 -12.23 7.09 -29.22
N SER A 252 -13.05 6.05 -29.37
CA SER A 252 -14.35 6.11 -30.02
C SER A 252 -15.36 6.94 -29.21
N ILE A 253 -15.91 7.98 -29.80
CA ILE A 253 -16.96 8.82 -29.17
C ILE A 253 -18.16 7.98 -28.74
N SER A 254 -18.53 6.94 -29.51
CA SER A 254 -19.64 6.06 -29.15
C SER A 254 -19.35 5.24 -27.90
N ASN A 255 -18.13 4.73 -27.73
CA ASN A 255 -17.70 4.02 -26.52
C ASN A 255 -17.64 4.95 -25.32
N GLN A 256 -17.15 6.18 -25.48
CA GLN A 256 -17.12 7.18 -24.43
C GLN A 256 -18.53 7.55 -23.95
N LYS A 257 -19.48 7.80 -24.87
CA LYS A 257 -20.88 8.04 -24.51
C LYS A 257 -21.52 6.82 -23.84
N ARG A 258 -21.22 5.59 -24.29
CA ARG A 258 -21.73 4.36 -23.69
C ARG A 258 -21.20 4.17 -22.28
N LEU A 259 -19.90 4.44 -22.05
CA LEU A 259 -19.28 4.39 -20.73
C LEU A 259 -19.96 5.39 -19.76
N PHE A 260 -20.07 6.66 -20.16
CA PHE A 260 -20.77 7.67 -19.35
C PHE A 260 -22.22 7.27 -19.05
N ASN A 261 -22.99 6.85 -20.06
CA ASN A 261 -24.39 6.47 -19.90
C ASN A 261 -24.57 5.24 -18.98
N SER A 262 -23.63 4.30 -18.98
CA SER A 262 -23.70 3.14 -18.09
C SER A 262 -23.58 3.55 -16.62
N TYR A 263 -22.63 4.42 -16.26
CA TYR A 263 -22.50 4.94 -14.91
C TYR A 263 -23.64 5.90 -14.53
N PHE A 264 -24.12 6.70 -15.49
CA PHE A 264 -25.28 7.56 -15.27
C PHE A 264 -26.55 6.73 -14.95
N LYS A 265 -26.76 5.60 -15.63
CA LYS A 265 -27.83 4.65 -15.32
C LYS A 265 -27.68 4.05 -13.91
N LEU A 266 -26.45 3.69 -13.50
CA LEU A 266 -26.19 3.23 -12.12
C LEU A 266 -26.46 4.33 -11.09
N SER A 267 -26.20 5.60 -11.41
CA SER A 267 -26.54 6.71 -10.52
C SER A 267 -28.04 6.82 -10.28
N LEU A 268 -28.88 6.56 -11.29
CA LEU A 268 -30.34 6.52 -11.14
C LEU A 268 -30.78 5.33 -10.26
N GLN A 269 -30.03 4.22 -10.27
CA GLN A 269 -30.29 3.09 -9.35
C GLN A 269 -29.84 3.42 -7.94
N ALA A 270 -28.70 4.11 -7.79
CA ALA A 270 -28.15 4.55 -6.50
C ALA A 270 -29.08 5.53 -5.79
N GLU A 271 -29.72 6.42 -6.55
CA GLU A 271 -30.65 7.43 -6.03
C GLU A 271 -31.83 6.80 -5.25
N ARG A 272 -32.29 5.63 -5.65
CA ARG A 272 -33.34 4.88 -4.93
C ARG A 272 -32.92 4.46 -3.52
N LEU A 273 -31.62 4.55 -3.18
CA LEU A 273 -31.08 4.30 -1.86
C LEU A 273 -30.95 5.58 -1.02
N HIS A 274 -31.40 6.72 -1.54
CA HIS A 274 -31.38 8.05 -0.94
C HIS A 274 -30.01 8.44 -0.37
N PRO A 275 -28.94 8.46 -1.20
CA PRO A 275 -27.61 8.87 -0.75
C PRO A 275 -27.46 10.38 -0.74
N ASP A 276 -26.65 10.90 0.18
CA ASP A 276 -26.22 12.30 0.19
C ASP A 276 -25.09 12.56 -0.84
N LEU A 277 -24.32 11.51 -1.17
CA LEU A 277 -23.21 11.54 -2.12
C LEU A 277 -23.17 10.24 -2.93
N ILE A 278 -23.09 10.37 -4.25
CA ILE A 278 -22.80 9.25 -5.16
C ILE A 278 -21.37 9.38 -5.66
N ALA A 279 -20.57 8.30 -5.62
CA ALA A 279 -19.20 8.27 -6.12
C ALA A 279 -19.08 7.37 -7.37
N TRP A 280 -18.38 7.86 -8.39
CA TRP A 280 -17.94 7.12 -9.58
C TRP A 280 -16.45 6.82 -9.47
N PRO A 281 -15.96 5.68 -9.99
CA PRO A 281 -14.54 5.34 -9.95
C PRO A 281 -13.65 6.29 -10.77
N GLU A 282 -12.34 6.08 -10.66
CA GLU A 282 -11.29 6.83 -11.33
C GLU A 282 -11.45 6.85 -12.85
N THR A 283 -11.46 8.07 -13.42
CA THR A 283 -11.51 8.31 -14.88
C THR A 283 -12.65 7.59 -15.63
N MET A 284 -13.80 7.42 -14.95
CA MET A 284 -15.00 6.82 -15.57
C MET A 284 -15.88 7.84 -16.31
N VAL A 285 -15.66 9.14 -16.10
CA VAL A 285 -16.15 10.15 -17.04
C VAL A 285 -15.05 10.39 -18.07
N PRO A 286 -15.26 10.00 -19.33
CA PRO A 286 -14.29 10.25 -20.39
C PRO A 286 -14.13 11.77 -20.64
N GLY A 287 -12.97 12.18 -21.15
CA GLY A 287 -12.69 13.58 -21.45
C GLY A 287 -12.22 14.39 -20.24
N PHE A 288 -12.39 15.71 -20.29
CA PHE A 288 -11.85 16.64 -19.31
C PHE A 288 -12.96 17.41 -18.59
N LEU A 289 -12.96 17.37 -17.26
CA LEU A 289 -14.01 18.02 -16.46
C LEU A 289 -13.50 19.15 -15.56
N ASN A 290 -12.26 19.60 -15.69
CA ASN A 290 -11.78 20.74 -14.92
C ASN A 290 -12.40 22.07 -15.40
N PRO A 291 -12.68 23.02 -14.50
CA PRO A 291 -13.41 24.25 -14.83
C PRO A 291 -12.76 25.08 -15.95
N SER A 292 -11.44 25.18 -15.99
CA SER A 292 -10.75 25.94 -17.04
C SER A 292 -10.92 25.35 -18.45
N TRP A 293 -11.16 24.04 -18.57
CA TRP A 293 -11.52 23.40 -19.83
C TRP A 293 -12.99 23.65 -20.18
N LEU A 294 -13.89 23.40 -19.25
CA LEU A 294 -15.33 23.52 -19.46
C LEU A 294 -15.77 24.96 -19.79
N ALA A 295 -15.03 25.98 -19.32
CA ALA A 295 -15.26 27.39 -19.60
C ALA A 295 -14.81 27.82 -21.02
N GLN A 296 -14.13 26.94 -21.77
CA GLN A 296 -13.71 27.28 -23.15
C GLN A 296 -14.91 27.39 -24.09
N SER A 297 -14.87 28.35 -25.02
CA SER A 297 -15.87 28.43 -26.07
C SER A 297 -15.62 27.35 -27.14
N PRO A 298 -16.63 26.66 -27.64
CA PRO A 298 -16.49 25.75 -28.77
C PRO A 298 -15.95 26.43 -30.05
N ALA A 299 -16.12 27.73 -30.18
CA ALA A 299 -15.56 28.53 -31.26
C ALA A 299 -14.01 28.63 -31.19
N TRP A 300 -13.42 28.48 -30.00
CA TRP A 300 -11.96 28.51 -29.84
C TRP A 300 -11.26 27.36 -30.57
N TYR A 301 -11.94 26.21 -30.69
CA TYR A 301 -11.51 25.12 -31.56
C TYR A 301 -12.17 25.28 -32.95
N ALA A 302 -11.49 25.90 -33.89
CA ALA A 302 -12.05 26.31 -35.17
C ALA A 302 -12.82 25.20 -35.92
N ARG A 303 -12.34 24.02 -36.09
CA ARG A 303 -13.05 22.82 -36.60
C ARG A 303 -12.23 21.59 -36.26
N GLY A 304 -12.88 20.42 -35.96
CA GLY A 304 -12.17 19.16 -35.81
C GLY A 304 -12.51 18.38 -34.53
N HIS A 305 -11.62 17.47 -34.16
CA HIS A 305 -11.79 16.54 -33.04
C HIS A 305 -11.91 17.24 -31.68
N GLY A 306 -11.11 18.27 -31.42
CA GLY A 306 -11.09 19.03 -30.15
C GLY A 306 -12.43 19.74 -29.86
N ARG A 307 -13.10 20.32 -30.86
CA ARG A 307 -14.43 20.94 -30.69
C ARG A 307 -15.49 19.90 -30.28
N ARG A 308 -15.51 18.75 -30.95
CA ARG A 308 -16.46 17.67 -30.61
C ARG A 308 -16.25 17.14 -29.22
N MET A 309 -14.99 17.00 -28.79
CA MET A 309 -14.62 16.56 -27.45
C MET A 309 -15.08 17.56 -26.39
N LEU A 310 -14.77 18.86 -26.54
CA LEU A 310 -15.21 19.91 -25.62
C LEU A 310 -16.75 19.95 -25.47
N MET A 311 -17.49 19.91 -26.58
CA MET A 311 -18.96 19.89 -26.54
C MET A 311 -19.51 18.66 -25.80
N MET A 312 -18.87 17.50 -25.98
CA MET A 312 -19.24 16.27 -25.26
C MET A 312 -18.95 16.38 -23.77
N ASP A 313 -17.79 16.93 -23.38
CA ASP A 313 -17.39 17.11 -21.99
C ASP A 313 -18.34 18.11 -21.27
N GLN A 314 -18.67 19.23 -21.94
CA GLN A 314 -19.68 20.18 -21.46
C GLN A 314 -21.05 19.52 -21.29
N GLN A 315 -21.46 18.65 -22.23
CA GLN A 315 -22.72 17.91 -22.12
C GLN A 315 -22.71 16.95 -20.93
N PHE A 316 -21.59 16.26 -20.67
CA PHE A 316 -21.45 15.38 -19.51
C PHE A 316 -21.52 16.17 -18.20
N ALA A 317 -20.79 17.30 -18.11
CA ALA A 317 -20.83 18.19 -16.95
C ALA A 317 -22.25 18.73 -16.69
N HIS A 318 -22.94 19.18 -17.75
CA HIS A 318 -24.32 19.66 -17.65
C HIS A 318 -25.28 18.57 -17.13
N ARG A 319 -25.17 17.34 -17.63
CA ARG A 319 -26.00 16.22 -17.16
C ARG A 319 -25.72 15.86 -15.70
N LEU A 320 -24.46 15.87 -15.24
CA LEU A 320 -24.10 15.64 -13.84
C LEU A 320 -24.62 16.76 -12.93
N THR A 321 -24.48 18.00 -13.36
CA THR A 321 -25.05 19.17 -12.65
C THR A 321 -26.58 19.10 -12.58
N GLY A 322 -27.25 18.75 -13.68
CA GLY A 322 -28.69 18.57 -13.73
C GLY A 322 -29.17 17.41 -12.82
N PHE A 323 -28.41 16.32 -12.79
CA PHE A 323 -28.69 15.21 -11.87
C PHE A 323 -28.58 15.66 -10.40
N ALA A 324 -27.46 16.31 -10.02
CA ALA A 324 -27.24 16.78 -8.66
C ALA A 324 -28.36 17.73 -8.19
N LYS A 325 -28.77 18.68 -9.06
CA LYS A 325 -29.86 19.61 -8.79
C LYS A 325 -31.23 18.89 -8.63
N LYS A 326 -31.56 18.00 -9.58
CA LYS A 326 -32.83 17.32 -9.63
C LYS A 326 -33.07 16.42 -8.41
N TYR A 327 -32.04 15.70 -7.98
CA TYR A 327 -32.14 14.71 -6.90
C TYR A 327 -31.62 15.22 -5.55
N HIS A 328 -31.14 16.46 -5.49
CA HIS A 328 -30.53 17.06 -4.29
C HIS A 328 -29.39 16.23 -3.72
N THR A 329 -28.67 15.47 -4.58
CA THR A 329 -27.62 14.53 -4.23
C THR A 329 -26.30 14.99 -4.86
N ALA A 330 -25.23 15.08 -4.07
CA ALA A 330 -23.90 15.39 -4.60
C ALA A 330 -23.35 14.21 -5.41
N VAL A 331 -22.55 14.49 -6.47
CA VAL A 331 -21.91 13.45 -7.29
C VAL A 331 -20.43 13.72 -7.40
N LEU A 332 -19.59 12.79 -6.94
CA LEU A 332 -18.14 12.79 -7.09
C LEU A 332 -17.78 11.87 -8.24
N VAL A 333 -17.03 12.36 -9.22
CA VAL A 333 -16.63 11.54 -10.38
C VAL A 333 -15.13 11.63 -10.65
N GLY A 334 -14.53 10.50 -11.05
CA GLY A 334 -13.19 10.48 -11.60
C GLY A 334 -13.19 10.83 -13.09
N SER A 335 -12.29 11.73 -13.50
CA SER A 335 -12.10 12.18 -14.88
C SER A 335 -10.65 12.62 -15.12
N SER A 336 -10.34 13.02 -16.34
CA SER A 336 -9.10 13.74 -16.63
C SER A 336 -9.28 15.25 -16.53
N GLY A 337 -8.18 15.98 -16.39
CA GLY A 337 -8.12 17.43 -16.45
C GLY A 337 -6.94 17.91 -17.26
N VAL A 338 -7.00 19.14 -17.76
CA VAL A 338 -5.91 19.76 -18.53
C VAL A 338 -5.46 21.06 -17.90
N ARG A 339 -4.19 21.38 -18.11
CA ARG A 339 -3.62 22.70 -17.83
C ARG A 339 -3.28 23.38 -19.14
N PHE A 340 -3.47 24.69 -19.17
CA PHE A 340 -3.08 25.52 -20.30
C PHE A 340 -1.79 26.29 -20.01
N ASN A 341 -0.96 26.52 -21.04
CA ASN A 341 0.16 27.45 -20.97
C ASN A 341 -0.32 28.89 -21.22
N GLN A 342 0.61 29.84 -21.16
CA GLN A 342 0.31 31.26 -21.42
C GLN A 342 -0.26 31.53 -22.83
N ALA A 343 0.07 30.69 -23.81
CA ALA A 343 -0.46 30.77 -25.16
C ALA A 343 -1.83 30.09 -25.35
N GLY A 344 -2.48 29.63 -24.24
CA GLY A 344 -3.77 28.96 -24.29
C GLY A 344 -3.74 27.53 -24.82
N LYS A 345 -2.56 26.93 -25.08
CA LYS A 345 -2.44 25.54 -25.53
C LYS A 345 -2.40 24.59 -24.33
N ILE A 346 -2.94 23.37 -24.50
CA ILE A 346 -2.83 22.32 -23.48
C ILE A 346 -1.34 22.02 -23.25
N SER A 347 -0.88 22.24 -22.02
CA SER A 347 0.51 22.01 -21.61
C SER A 347 0.71 20.70 -20.88
N SER A 348 -0.32 20.21 -20.18
CA SER A 348 -0.24 18.96 -19.42
C SER A 348 -1.62 18.40 -19.08
N MET A 349 -1.64 17.11 -18.72
CA MET A 349 -2.84 16.39 -18.28
C MET A 349 -2.72 15.99 -16.81
N GLN A 350 -3.88 15.88 -16.14
CA GLN A 350 -4.00 15.48 -14.74
C GLN A 350 -5.08 14.42 -14.60
N ASN A 351 -4.93 13.55 -13.59
CA ASN A 351 -5.99 12.67 -13.11
C ASN A 351 -6.74 13.40 -12.01
N ILE A 352 -8.06 13.55 -12.11
CA ILE A 352 -8.84 14.41 -11.22
C ILE A 352 -10.10 13.73 -10.68
N ALA A 353 -10.47 14.13 -9.46
CA ALA A 353 -11.79 13.90 -8.86
C ALA A 353 -12.57 15.21 -8.88
N VAL A 354 -13.79 15.21 -9.42
CA VAL A 354 -14.64 16.41 -9.55
C VAL A 354 -15.92 16.22 -8.78
N LEU A 355 -16.29 17.21 -7.95
CA LEU A 355 -17.50 17.20 -7.15
C LEU A 355 -18.57 18.13 -7.77
N PHE A 356 -19.72 17.56 -8.12
CA PHE A 356 -20.93 18.25 -8.54
C PHE A 356 -21.90 18.31 -7.35
N THR A 357 -22.38 19.50 -7.00
CA THR A 357 -23.27 19.71 -5.87
C THR A 357 -24.58 20.38 -6.29
N PRO A 358 -25.69 20.19 -5.57
CA PRO A 358 -26.99 20.81 -5.90
C PRO A 358 -26.95 22.35 -5.98
N ASN A 359 -26.16 22.99 -5.12
CA ASN A 359 -26.19 24.43 -4.87
C ASN A 359 -25.09 25.24 -5.59
N HIS A 360 -24.10 24.58 -6.17
CA HIS A 360 -22.97 25.26 -6.84
C HIS A 360 -23.12 25.04 -8.33
N GLY A 361 -23.65 25.99 -9.08
CA GLY A 361 -23.79 25.96 -10.53
C GLY A 361 -22.66 25.27 -11.31
N GLU A 362 -22.02 25.94 -12.29
CA GLU A 362 -20.96 25.33 -13.09
C GLU A 362 -19.54 25.40 -12.46
N ASN A 363 -19.39 26.01 -11.27
CA ASN A 363 -18.10 26.09 -10.54
C ASN A 363 -17.84 24.80 -9.75
N HIS A 364 -17.47 23.77 -10.46
CA HIS A 364 -17.15 22.48 -9.85
C HIS A 364 -15.80 22.50 -9.14
N ARG A 365 -15.78 22.03 -7.88
CA ARG A 365 -14.52 21.82 -7.16
C ARG A 365 -13.87 20.53 -7.62
N TYR A 366 -12.57 20.52 -7.85
CA TYR A 366 -11.83 19.31 -8.20
C TYR A 366 -10.55 19.15 -7.38
N TYR A 367 -10.12 17.92 -7.21
CA TYR A 367 -8.83 17.51 -6.69
C TYR A 367 -8.03 16.86 -7.83
N ALA A 368 -6.78 17.25 -8.02
CA ALA A 368 -5.87 16.61 -8.96
C ALA A 368 -4.94 15.67 -8.19
N LYS A 369 -4.83 14.42 -8.65
CA LYS A 369 -3.95 13.39 -8.08
C LYS A 369 -2.55 13.92 -7.91
N ARG A 370 -2.02 13.81 -6.69
CA ARG A 370 -0.73 14.37 -6.34
C ARG A 370 0.39 13.33 -6.33
N HIS A 371 0.08 12.13 -5.87
CA HIS A 371 1.03 11.03 -5.86
C HIS A 371 0.77 10.08 -7.02
N LEU A 372 1.54 10.27 -8.09
CA LEU A 372 1.39 9.52 -9.34
C LEU A 372 2.03 8.13 -9.23
N VAL A 373 1.51 7.19 -10.01
CA VAL A 373 2.06 5.84 -10.15
C VAL A 373 3.38 5.91 -10.92
N PRO A 374 4.52 5.51 -10.31
CA PRO A 374 5.78 5.46 -11.01
C PRO A 374 5.72 4.48 -12.19
N PHE A 375 6.31 4.84 -13.32
CA PHE A 375 6.32 4.08 -14.59
C PHE A 375 4.94 3.85 -15.22
N GLY A 376 3.85 4.18 -14.54
CA GLY A 376 2.49 4.06 -15.07
C GLY A 376 1.87 5.40 -15.44
N GLU A 377 2.04 6.42 -14.60
CA GLU A 377 1.48 7.77 -14.81
C GLU A 377 2.55 8.82 -15.08
N TYR A 378 3.81 8.54 -14.76
CA TYR A 378 4.96 9.37 -15.14
C TYR A 378 6.23 8.51 -15.21
N LEU A 379 7.19 9.01 -15.98
CA LEU A 379 8.51 8.41 -16.09
C LEU A 379 9.56 9.45 -15.62
N PRO A 380 10.45 9.09 -14.66
CA PRO A 380 11.45 10.01 -14.14
C PRO A 380 12.53 10.35 -15.18
N PHE A 381 13.34 11.38 -14.89
CA PHE A 381 14.52 11.78 -15.64
C PHE A 381 14.29 12.38 -17.03
N LYS A 382 13.07 12.76 -17.41
CA LYS A 382 12.76 13.33 -18.73
C LYS A 382 13.65 14.52 -19.11
N HIS A 383 13.96 15.39 -18.14
CA HIS A 383 14.76 16.59 -18.35
C HIS A 383 16.20 16.47 -17.81
N SER A 384 16.43 15.67 -16.76
CA SER A 384 17.73 15.56 -16.09
C SER A 384 18.67 14.53 -16.73
N ALA A 385 18.14 13.44 -17.31
CA ALA A 385 18.90 12.39 -17.98
C ALA A 385 18.05 11.74 -19.09
N PRO A 386 17.91 12.38 -20.28
CA PRO A 386 17.01 11.90 -21.34
C PRO A 386 17.34 10.48 -21.84
N TRP A 387 18.62 10.12 -21.89
CA TRP A 387 19.04 8.77 -22.25
C TRP A 387 18.52 7.69 -21.27
N LEU A 388 18.54 8.01 -19.96
CA LEU A 388 18.01 7.12 -18.92
C LEU A 388 16.47 7.06 -19.00
N HIS A 389 15.82 8.20 -19.25
CA HIS A 389 14.38 8.25 -19.49
C HIS A 389 13.98 7.34 -20.67
N HIS A 390 14.71 7.41 -21.80
CA HIS A 390 14.46 6.53 -22.94
C HIS A 390 14.68 5.05 -22.60
N LEU A 391 15.76 4.71 -21.90
CA LEU A 391 15.99 3.34 -21.43
C LEU A 391 14.84 2.84 -20.52
N LEU A 392 14.41 3.67 -19.57
CA LEU A 392 13.35 3.31 -18.63
C LEU A 392 11.98 3.18 -19.31
N SER A 393 11.75 3.81 -20.47
CA SER A 393 10.48 3.71 -21.19
C SER A 393 10.15 2.30 -21.66
N TYR A 394 11.15 1.45 -21.88
CA TYR A 394 10.95 0.03 -22.20
C TYR A 394 10.29 -0.78 -21.07
N PHE A 395 10.31 -0.26 -19.84
CA PHE A 395 9.70 -0.90 -18.67
C PHE A 395 8.29 -0.39 -18.37
N THR A 396 7.80 0.58 -19.16
CA THR A 396 6.45 1.13 -19.02
C THR A 396 5.41 0.35 -19.85
N PRO A 397 4.12 0.42 -19.51
CA PRO A 397 3.07 -0.21 -20.30
C PRO A 397 2.85 0.46 -21.68
N PHE A 398 3.42 1.64 -21.91
CA PHE A 398 3.26 2.42 -23.14
C PHE A 398 4.43 2.27 -24.12
N GLY A 399 5.52 1.64 -23.69
CA GLY A 399 6.72 1.45 -24.49
C GLY A 399 7.48 2.74 -24.81
N PRO A 400 8.57 2.67 -25.62
CA PRO A 400 9.47 3.79 -25.86
C PRO A 400 8.87 4.94 -26.69
N ASN A 401 7.78 4.70 -27.41
CA ASN A 401 7.11 5.69 -28.26
C ASN A 401 5.88 6.33 -27.57
N GLY A 402 5.55 5.91 -26.35
CA GLY A 402 4.41 6.42 -25.59
C GLY A 402 4.85 7.38 -24.46
N ASP A 403 4.69 8.68 -24.67
CA ASP A 403 4.88 9.67 -23.59
C ASP A 403 3.54 9.96 -22.91
N TYR A 404 3.18 9.10 -21.96
CA TYR A 404 2.02 9.30 -21.10
C TYR A 404 2.47 9.79 -19.72
N SER A 405 2.87 11.08 -19.66
CA SER A 405 3.25 11.70 -18.40
C SER A 405 2.15 12.61 -17.91
N LEU A 406 1.51 12.25 -16.81
CA LEU A 406 0.61 13.12 -16.08
C LEU A 406 1.39 14.13 -15.24
N THR A 407 0.75 15.27 -14.98
CA THR A 407 1.28 16.28 -14.06
C THR A 407 0.60 16.14 -12.70
N PRO A 408 1.37 16.06 -11.60
CA PRO A 408 0.79 15.96 -10.27
C PRO A 408 0.06 17.24 -9.85
N GLY A 409 -0.95 17.08 -9.00
CA GLY A 409 -1.59 18.19 -8.29
C GLY A 409 -0.64 18.86 -7.32
N SER A 410 -0.88 20.14 -7.01
CA SER A 410 -0.01 20.93 -6.11
C SER A 410 -0.47 20.92 -4.64
N VAL A 411 -1.75 20.64 -4.38
CA VAL A 411 -2.35 20.72 -3.04
C VAL A 411 -3.18 19.50 -2.68
N TRP A 412 -3.18 19.12 -1.40
CA TRP A 412 -4.12 18.16 -0.83
C TRP A 412 -5.45 18.87 -0.60
N ARG A 413 -6.40 18.65 -1.49
CA ARG A 413 -7.69 19.34 -1.45
C ARG A 413 -8.75 18.49 -0.76
N HIS A 414 -9.56 19.14 0.06
CA HIS A 414 -10.75 18.56 0.66
C HIS A 414 -12.01 19.09 -0.03
N PHE A 415 -13.06 18.29 0.01
CA PHE A 415 -14.39 18.65 -0.39
C PHE A 415 -15.25 18.86 0.84
N THR A 416 -16.29 19.70 0.72
CA THR A 416 -17.32 19.86 1.76
C THR A 416 -18.65 19.36 1.19
N LEU A 417 -19.28 18.45 1.90
CA LEU A 417 -20.63 17.94 1.63
C LEU A 417 -21.62 18.61 2.58
N HIS A 418 -22.58 19.33 2.03
CA HIS A 418 -23.65 19.98 2.78
C HIS A 418 -24.95 19.18 2.61
N VAL A 419 -25.61 18.81 3.70
CA VAL A 419 -26.89 18.11 3.71
C VAL A 419 -27.77 18.71 4.82
N GLY A 420 -28.77 19.48 4.46
CA GLY A 420 -29.53 20.27 5.39
C GLY A 420 -28.67 21.25 6.18
N SER A 421 -28.74 21.24 7.50
CA SER A 421 -27.93 22.06 8.41
C SER A 421 -26.55 21.44 8.73
N ARG A 422 -26.25 20.22 8.26
CA ARG A 422 -25.00 19.51 8.55
C ARG A 422 -24.00 19.66 7.41
N SER A 423 -22.73 19.69 7.77
CA SER A 423 -21.65 19.65 6.80
C SER A 423 -20.54 18.71 7.23
N TRP A 424 -19.94 18.02 6.27
CA TRP A 424 -18.82 17.10 6.47
C TRP A 424 -17.71 17.43 5.49
N ARG A 425 -16.49 17.34 5.98
CA ARG A 425 -15.29 17.50 5.15
C ARG A 425 -14.75 16.12 4.77
N PHE A 426 -14.61 15.86 3.47
CA PHE A 426 -14.04 14.61 2.98
C PHE A 426 -12.93 14.85 1.97
N ALA A 427 -12.13 13.82 1.74
CA ALA A 427 -11.10 13.82 0.71
C ALA A 427 -11.28 12.62 -0.22
N SER A 428 -10.74 12.75 -1.44
CA SER A 428 -10.81 11.67 -2.43
C SER A 428 -9.41 11.29 -2.87
N PRO A 429 -8.74 10.36 -2.17
CA PRO A 429 -7.54 9.71 -2.69
C PRO A 429 -7.85 9.01 -4.02
N ILE A 430 -6.95 9.16 -4.99
CA ILE A 430 -7.12 8.57 -6.33
C ILE A 430 -6.15 7.39 -6.49
N CYS A 431 -6.69 6.17 -6.59
CA CYS A 431 -5.95 4.94 -6.90
C CYS A 431 -4.73 4.79 -5.96
N TYR A 432 -3.52 4.73 -6.46
CA TYR A 432 -2.26 4.54 -5.74
C TYR A 432 -2.06 5.39 -4.48
N GLU A 433 -2.77 6.51 -4.34
CA GLU A 433 -2.70 7.37 -3.14
C GLU A 433 -3.25 6.70 -1.88
N ASP A 434 -4.21 5.80 -2.00
CA ASP A 434 -4.76 5.05 -0.88
C ASP A 434 -3.80 3.93 -0.42
N ALA A 435 -3.05 3.36 -1.35
CA ALA A 435 -2.02 2.38 -1.03
C ALA A 435 -0.89 3.00 -0.17
N MET A 436 -0.63 4.29 -0.35
CA MET A 436 0.46 5.01 0.33
C MET A 436 -0.01 5.66 1.64
N ALA A 437 0.67 5.35 2.75
CA ALA A 437 0.32 5.90 4.06
C ALA A 437 0.49 7.43 4.14
N GLY A 438 1.46 8.00 3.43
CA GLY A 438 1.73 9.43 3.37
C GLY A 438 0.58 10.26 2.82
N PRO A 439 0.10 10.00 1.60
CA PRO A 439 -1.07 10.64 1.01
C PRO A 439 -2.33 10.52 1.88
N ALA A 440 -2.70 9.31 2.30
CA ALA A 440 -3.86 9.08 3.14
C ALA A 440 -3.79 9.90 4.46
N ARG A 441 -2.60 9.90 5.09
CA ARG A 441 -2.36 10.72 6.28
C ARG A 441 -2.43 12.22 5.97
N ALA A 442 -1.92 12.68 4.83
CA ALA A 442 -1.94 14.10 4.47
C ALA A 442 -3.36 14.66 4.40
N PHE A 443 -4.32 13.87 3.89
CA PHE A 443 -5.75 14.22 3.93
C PHE A 443 -6.34 14.22 5.32
N CYS A 444 -5.89 13.31 6.20
CA CYS A 444 -6.47 13.14 7.53
C CYS A 444 -5.73 13.94 8.62
N ARG A 445 -4.56 14.54 8.28
CA ARG A 445 -3.70 15.23 9.26
C ARG A 445 -4.48 16.31 10.02
N PRO A 446 -4.44 16.29 11.35
CA PRO A 446 -5.15 17.27 12.15
C PRO A 446 -4.52 18.66 12.00
N LYS A 447 -5.40 19.67 11.93
CA LYS A 447 -5.04 21.07 12.05
C LYS A 447 -5.82 21.63 13.23
N ASP A 448 -5.14 22.30 14.16
CA ASP A 448 -5.74 22.91 15.38
C ASP A 448 -6.59 21.90 16.18
N GLY A 449 -6.11 20.66 16.29
CA GLY A 449 -6.80 19.57 17.00
C GLY A 449 -7.96 18.92 16.25
N VAL A 450 -8.39 19.49 15.12
CA VAL A 450 -9.48 18.98 14.28
C VAL A 450 -8.93 18.13 13.14
N LYS A 451 -9.54 16.97 12.90
CA LYS A 451 -9.18 16.12 11.77
C LYS A 451 -9.27 16.83 10.42
N GLY A 452 -8.37 16.48 9.50
CA GLY A 452 -8.37 16.99 8.13
C GLY A 452 -9.61 16.55 7.34
N ALA A 453 -10.01 15.29 7.47
CA ALA A 453 -11.20 14.74 6.82
C ALA A 453 -12.03 13.90 7.81
N ASP A 454 -13.36 13.95 7.68
CA ASP A 454 -14.30 13.13 8.45
C ASP A 454 -14.37 11.70 7.88
N PHE A 455 -14.28 11.57 6.56
CA PHE A 455 -14.22 10.30 5.83
C PHE A 455 -13.45 10.45 4.51
N LEU A 456 -13.07 9.32 3.92
CA LEU A 456 -12.42 9.26 2.61
C LEU A 456 -13.36 8.61 1.59
N VAL A 457 -13.32 9.11 0.36
CA VAL A 457 -13.95 8.49 -0.80
C VAL A 457 -12.83 8.14 -1.77
N VAL A 458 -12.34 6.91 -1.70
CA VAL A 458 -11.32 6.40 -2.61
C VAL A 458 -11.95 6.12 -3.95
N ILE A 459 -11.38 6.67 -5.02
CA ILE A 459 -11.75 6.35 -6.39
C ILE A 459 -10.59 5.67 -7.09
N SER A 460 -10.81 4.47 -7.65
CA SER A 460 -9.76 3.69 -8.30
C SER A 460 -10.26 2.95 -9.54
N ASN A 461 -9.32 2.57 -10.40
CA ASN A 461 -9.58 1.69 -11.52
C ASN A 461 -8.68 0.46 -11.46
N ASP A 462 -9.14 -0.56 -10.73
CA ASP A 462 -8.45 -1.84 -10.60
C ASP A 462 -8.66 -2.75 -11.84
N GLY A 463 -9.40 -2.28 -12.84
CA GLY A 463 -9.61 -2.98 -14.12
C GLY A 463 -8.33 -3.18 -14.95
N TRP A 464 -7.21 -2.57 -14.56
CA TRP A 464 -5.88 -2.87 -15.06
C TRP A 464 -5.40 -4.27 -14.68
N TYR A 465 -5.86 -4.78 -13.52
CA TYR A 465 -5.42 -6.03 -12.94
C TYR A 465 -6.53 -7.07 -13.03
N GLN A 466 -6.26 -8.17 -13.71
CA GLN A 466 -7.21 -9.29 -13.81
C GLN A 466 -6.87 -10.38 -12.78
N SER A 467 -6.50 -9.96 -11.58
CA SER A 467 -6.03 -10.85 -10.51
C SER A 467 -6.72 -10.56 -9.19
N ARG A 468 -7.40 -11.55 -8.65
CA ARG A 468 -8.02 -11.47 -7.33
C ARG A 468 -7.00 -11.19 -6.22
N ALA A 469 -5.74 -11.61 -6.39
CA ALA A 469 -4.68 -11.37 -5.40
C ALA A 469 -4.40 -9.88 -5.24
N GLU A 470 -4.23 -9.16 -6.36
CA GLU A 470 -4.03 -7.71 -6.33
C GLU A 470 -5.21 -6.98 -5.71
N LEU A 471 -6.44 -7.30 -6.17
CA LEU A 471 -7.65 -6.66 -5.69
C LEU A 471 -7.84 -6.79 -4.17
N LEU A 472 -7.48 -7.94 -3.59
CA LEU A 472 -7.51 -8.16 -2.14
C LEU A 472 -6.38 -7.42 -1.44
N GLN A 473 -5.17 -7.41 -2.01
CA GLN A 473 -4.04 -6.67 -1.44
C GLN A 473 -4.33 -5.16 -1.40
N HIS A 474 -4.93 -4.61 -2.46
CA HIS A 474 -5.32 -3.21 -2.51
C HIS A 474 -6.41 -2.87 -1.46
N LEU A 475 -7.42 -3.74 -1.31
CA LEU A 475 -8.44 -3.61 -0.26
C LEU A 475 -7.84 -3.64 1.17
N GLN A 476 -6.84 -4.50 1.41
CA GLN A 476 -6.13 -4.57 2.69
C GLN A 476 -5.37 -3.26 3.01
N LEU A 477 -4.82 -2.60 1.99
CA LEU A 477 -4.18 -1.30 2.17
C LEU A 477 -5.19 -0.25 2.65
N ASP A 478 -6.40 -0.22 2.09
CA ASP A 478 -7.48 0.66 2.56
C ASP A 478 -7.93 0.36 4.00
N GLN A 479 -8.02 -0.93 4.38
CA GLN A 479 -8.32 -1.30 5.76
C GLN A 479 -7.28 -0.73 6.73
N LEU A 480 -6.02 -0.81 6.34
CA LEU A 480 -4.92 -0.26 7.12
C LEU A 480 -5.00 1.28 7.20
N ARG A 481 -5.28 1.96 6.09
CA ARG A 481 -5.49 3.44 6.06
C ARG A 481 -6.62 3.86 6.97
N ALA A 482 -7.72 3.11 6.98
CA ALA A 482 -8.85 3.37 7.86
C ALA A 482 -8.42 3.35 9.34
N VAL A 483 -7.66 2.35 9.78
CA VAL A 483 -7.20 2.22 11.18
C VAL A 483 -6.12 3.23 11.53
N GLU A 484 -5.12 3.42 10.68
CA GLU A 484 -4.04 4.39 10.88
C GLU A 484 -4.57 5.80 11.12
N ASN A 485 -5.67 6.15 10.45
CA ASN A 485 -6.26 7.48 10.49
C ASN A 485 -7.59 7.56 11.27
N ARG A 486 -8.10 6.45 11.80
CA ARG A 486 -9.44 6.38 12.43
C ARG A 486 -10.50 7.03 11.55
N VAL A 487 -10.51 6.71 10.27
CA VAL A 487 -11.38 7.31 9.26
C VAL A 487 -12.13 6.23 8.50
N SER A 488 -13.41 6.46 8.22
CA SER A 488 -14.16 5.59 7.31
C SER A 488 -13.72 5.78 5.88
N VAL A 489 -13.73 4.70 5.12
CA VAL A 489 -13.41 4.69 3.69
C VAL A 489 -14.63 4.19 2.90
N ALA A 490 -15.13 5.01 1.99
CA ALA A 490 -16.01 4.60 0.90
C ALA A 490 -15.13 4.32 -0.32
N ARG A 491 -14.96 3.04 -0.65
CA ARG A 491 -14.12 2.59 -1.77
C ARG A 491 -14.98 2.44 -3.02
N CYS A 492 -14.76 3.29 -4.02
CA CYS A 492 -15.46 3.31 -5.30
C CYS A 492 -14.49 2.90 -6.40
N VAL A 493 -14.58 1.66 -6.89
CA VAL A 493 -13.54 1.02 -7.71
C VAL A 493 -14.15 0.32 -8.91
N ASN A 494 -13.57 0.50 -10.09
CA ASN A 494 -13.92 -0.29 -11.26
C ASN A 494 -13.18 -1.62 -11.25
N GLY A 495 -13.91 -2.75 -11.31
CA GLY A 495 -13.36 -4.11 -11.39
C GLY A 495 -12.95 -4.72 -10.05
N GLY A 496 -12.62 -3.91 -9.03
CA GLY A 496 -12.12 -4.35 -7.74
C GLY A 496 -13.20 -4.64 -6.70
N TYR A 497 -12.82 -4.57 -5.40
CA TYR A 497 -13.75 -4.64 -4.27
C TYR A 497 -14.27 -3.23 -3.94
N CYS A 498 -15.53 -2.97 -4.26
CA CYS A 498 -16.19 -1.69 -4.05
C CYS A 498 -17.09 -1.76 -2.82
N GLY A 499 -17.01 -0.79 -1.89
CA GLY A 499 -17.81 -0.84 -0.66
C GLY A 499 -17.30 0.05 0.45
N PHE A 500 -17.45 -0.39 1.71
CA PHE A 500 -17.28 0.47 2.88
C PHE A 500 -16.47 -0.20 3.97
N ILE A 501 -15.51 0.56 4.52
CA ILE A 501 -14.65 0.18 5.63
C ILE A 501 -14.85 1.20 6.76
N ASN A 502 -15.06 0.71 7.99
CA ASN A 502 -15.22 1.59 9.16
C ASN A 502 -13.85 2.00 9.75
N PRO A 503 -13.79 2.96 10.70
CA PRO A 503 -12.53 3.43 11.27
C PRO A 503 -11.71 2.38 12.06
N SER A 504 -12.30 1.20 12.36
CA SER A 504 -11.59 0.05 12.93
C SER A 504 -11.07 -0.93 11.87
N GLY A 505 -11.17 -0.61 10.58
CA GLY A 505 -10.70 -1.47 9.50
C GLY A 505 -11.66 -2.61 9.13
N ARG A 506 -12.85 -2.68 9.73
CA ARG A 506 -13.85 -3.69 9.38
C ARG A 506 -14.54 -3.31 8.06
N ILE A 507 -14.48 -4.21 7.08
CA ILE A 507 -15.33 -4.14 5.89
C ILE A 507 -16.74 -4.50 6.33
N PHE A 508 -17.71 -3.58 6.19
CA PHE A 508 -19.08 -3.81 6.69
C PHE A 508 -20.13 -3.87 5.59
N LYS A 509 -19.78 -3.45 4.37
CA LYS A 509 -20.65 -3.59 3.19
C LYS A 509 -19.83 -3.57 1.91
N LEU A 510 -20.14 -4.44 0.98
CA LEU A 510 -19.56 -4.49 -0.37
C LEU A 510 -20.67 -4.47 -1.42
N VAL A 511 -20.34 -3.99 -2.62
CA VAL A 511 -21.15 -4.26 -3.82
C VAL A 511 -21.15 -5.77 -4.03
N SER A 512 -22.31 -6.33 -4.31
CA SER A 512 -22.46 -7.77 -4.49
C SER A 512 -23.39 -8.07 -5.66
N GLN A 513 -23.02 -9.07 -6.47
CA GLN A 513 -23.86 -9.65 -7.49
C GLN A 513 -23.70 -11.18 -7.46
N ASN A 514 -24.77 -11.90 -7.18
CA ASN A 514 -24.77 -13.37 -7.05
C ASN A 514 -23.66 -13.89 -6.09
N GLY A 515 -23.49 -13.22 -4.93
CA GLY A 515 -22.48 -13.59 -3.93
C GLY A 515 -21.02 -13.24 -4.31
N ARG A 516 -20.76 -12.66 -5.48
CA ARG A 516 -19.45 -12.15 -5.90
C ARG A 516 -19.34 -10.66 -5.58
N HIS A 517 -18.13 -10.19 -5.27
CA HIS A 517 -17.85 -8.79 -4.92
C HIS A 517 -16.84 -8.11 -5.86
N ALA A 518 -15.97 -8.88 -6.52
CA ALA A 518 -15.04 -8.40 -7.52
C ALA A 518 -15.53 -8.77 -8.94
N PHE A 519 -15.16 -7.96 -9.92
CA PHE A 519 -15.54 -8.13 -11.34
C PHE A 519 -17.07 -8.18 -11.56
N VAL A 520 -17.82 -7.41 -10.78
CA VAL A 520 -19.29 -7.34 -10.83
C VAL A 520 -19.77 -5.92 -11.12
N ALA A 521 -20.99 -5.80 -11.61
CA ALA A 521 -21.67 -4.51 -11.72
C ALA A 521 -22.70 -4.34 -10.59
N GLY A 522 -22.81 -3.13 -10.05
CA GLY A 522 -23.79 -2.86 -9.00
C GLY A 522 -23.56 -1.57 -8.24
N VAL A 523 -24.39 -1.39 -7.22
CA VAL A 523 -24.41 -0.22 -6.34
C VAL A 523 -24.47 -0.71 -4.89
N ALA A 524 -23.77 -0.03 -4.00
CA ALA A 524 -23.95 -0.16 -2.56
C ALA A 524 -24.03 1.23 -1.93
N ALA A 525 -24.88 1.41 -0.91
CA ALA A 525 -24.94 2.63 -0.13
C ALA A 525 -24.92 2.31 1.36
N ALA A 526 -24.24 3.15 2.14
CA ALA A 526 -24.16 3.04 3.58
C ALA A 526 -23.99 4.40 4.25
N ASP A 527 -24.46 4.53 5.48
CA ASP A 527 -24.15 5.65 6.36
C ASP A 527 -22.70 5.51 6.82
N MET A 528 -21.89 6.57 6.70
CA MET A 528 -20.46 6.54 7.09
C MET A 528 -20.33 6.62 8.61
N PRO A 529 -19.73 5.61 9.30
CA PRO A 529 -19.41 5.73 10.71
C PRO A 529 -18.24 6.71 10.89
N LEU A 530 -18.43 7.80 11.64
CA LEU A 530 -17.41 8.83 11.83
C LEU A 530 -16.74 8.69 13.20
N ASP A 531 -15.42 8.78 13.24
CA ASP A 531 -14.60 8.75 14.46
C ASP A 531 -13.75 10.02 14.55
N ASN A 532 -13.97 10.83 15.57
CA ASN A 532 -13.27 12.11 15.73
C ASN A 532 -11.90 11.99 16.43
N ARG A 533 -11.53 10.81 16.90
CA ARG A 533 -10.24 10.62 17.59
C ARG A 533 -9.08 10.84 16.63
N VAL A 534 -8.08 11.57 17.10
CA VAL A 534 -6.82 11.77 16.39
C VAL A 534 -5.81 10.71 16.85
N THR A 535 -5.24 9.98 15.90
CA THR A 535 -4.30 8.90 16.20
C THR A 535 -2.88 9.44 16.43
N VAL A 536 -2.05 8.64 17.11
CA VAL A 536 -0.61 8.91 17.22
C VAL A 536 0.04 8.92 15.84
N PHE A 537 -0.38 7.98 14.96
CA PHE A 537 0.09 7.92 13.59
C PHE A 537 -0.26 9.19 12.78
N GLN A 538 -1.46 9.76 12.93
CA GLN A 538 -1.80 11.03 12.27
C GLN A 538 -0.88 12.18 12.67
N ARG A 539 -0.48 12.23 13.94
CA ARG A 539 0.46 13.26 14.46
C ARG A 539 1.89 12.98 14.02
N GLY A 540 2.40 11.79 14.29
CA GLY A 540 3.79 11.40 14.08
C GLY A 540 4.12 10.95 12.63
N GLY A 541 3.18 10.34 11.93
CA GLY A 541 3.38 9.77 10.59
C GLY A 541 4.51 8.76 10.55
N TYR A 542 5.46 8.99 9.69
CA TYR A 542 6.63 8.14 9.52
C TYR A 542 7.76 8.34 10.54
N LEU A 543 7.49 8.98 11.70
CA LEU A 543 8.54 9.20 12.70
C LEU A 543 9.16 7.87 13.14
N PHE A 544 8.34 6.86 13.47
CA PHE A 544 8.81 5.56 13.91
C PHE A 544 9.78 4.90 12.90
N PRO A 545 9.41 4.65 11.63
CA PRO A 545 10.34 4.02 10.69
C PRO A 545 11.53 4.91 10.32
N ARG A 546 11.43 6.25 10.42
CA ARG A 546 12.59 7.15 10.26
C ARG A 546 13.59 7.02 11.39
N VAL A 547 13.12 6.87 12.63
CA VAL A 547 13.98 6.56 13.77
C VAL A 547 14.65 5.21 13.57
N MET A 548 13.90 4.18 13.12
CA MET A 548 14.50 2.87 12.81
C MET A 548 15.55 2.97 11.71
N LEU A 549 15.33 3.80 10.69
CA LEU A 549 16.33 4.04 9.64
C LEU A 549 17.60 4.70 10.21
N ALA A 550 17.46 5.73 11.04
CA ALA A 550 18.60 6.39 11.67
C ALA A 550 19.41 5.41 12.55
N VAL A 551 18.72 4.59 13.35
CA VAL A 551 19.36 3.55 14.18
C VAL A 551 20.03 2.48 13.30
N ALA A 552 19.40 2.03 12.20
CA ALA A 552 19.99 1.08 11.27
C ALA A 552 21.27 1.63 10.62
N VAL A 553 21.27 2.92 10.23
CA VAL A 553 22.47 3.60 9.72
C VAL A 553 23.57 3.62 10.77
N MET A 554 23.29 3.96 12.02
CA MET A 554 24.27 3.90 13.11
C MET A 554 24.84 2.49 13.32
N MET A 555 24.00 1.45 13.25
CA MET A 555 24.46 0.05 13.32
C MET A 555 25.42 -0.29 12.17
N VAL A 556 25.12 0.14 10.94
CA VAL A 556 25.98 -0.07 9.78
C VAL A 556 27.31 0.69 9.94
N MET A 557 27.27 1.92 10.43
CA MET A 557 28.51 2.69 10.70
C MET A 557 29.38 2.02 11.76
N THR A 558 28.79 1.42 12.80
CA THR A 558 29.51 0.64 13.81
C THR A 558 30.19 -0.58 13.19
N LEU A 559 29.50 -1.31 12.28
CA LEU A 559 30.10 -2.42 11.54
C LEU A 559 31.32 -1.98 10.69
N LEU A 560 31.19 -0.87 9.99
CA LEU A 560 32.27 -0.33 9.17
C LEU A 560 33.47 0.10 10.04
N ALA A 561 33.23 0.78 11.15
CA ALA A 561 34.28 1.17 12.08
C ALA A 561 35.02 -0.05 12.64
N ASP A 562 34.31 -1.08 13.11
CA ASP A 562 34.91 -2.33 13.59
C ASP A 562 35.76 -3.02 12.50
N TRP A 563 35.24 -3.07 11.26
CA TRP A 563 35.98 -3.61 10.12
C TRP A 563 37.28 -2.85 9.83
N PHE A 564 37.26 -1.50 9.85
CA PHE A 564 38.45 -0.66 9.66
C PHE A 564 39.47 -0.87 10.76
N ILE A 565 39.06 -0.91 12.02
CA ILE A 565 39.96 -1.14 13.17
C ILE A 565 40.65 -2.51 13.06
N ARG A 566 39.90 -3.57 12.75
CA ARG A 566 40.44 -4.93 12.57
C ARG A 566 41.42 -5.00 11.39
N ARG A 567 41.12 -4.28 10.30
CA ARG A 567 42.00 -4.21 9.13
C ARG A 567 43.30 -3.49 9.44
N GLN A 568 43.27 -2.39 10.19
CA GLN A 568 44.50 -1.69 10.62
C GLN A 568 45.36 -2.53 11.56
N LYS A 569 44.73 -3.23 12.53
CA LYS A 569 45.46 -4.14 13.43
C LYS A 569 46.16 -5.25 12.66
N ARG A 570 45.53 -5.89 11.66
CA ARG A 570 46.14 -6.91 10.81
C ARG A 570 47.30 -6.39 9.96
N ARG A 571 47.28 -5.10 9.54
CA ARG A 571 48.38 -4.49 8.79
C ARG A 571 49.60 -4.12 9.64
N ARG A 572 49.41 -4.00 10.98
CA ARG A 572 50.50 -3.70 11.92
C ARG A 572 51.17 -4.96 12.47
N THR A 573 50.57 -6.13 12.23
CA THR A 573 51.10 -7.44 12.67
C THR A 573 51.77 -8.23 11.54
N ILE A 574 51.78 -7.70 10.33
CA ILE A 574 52.58 -8.13 9.18
C ILE A 574 53.72 -7.12 8.97
#